data_d3876d58c81f704169b3819bf9c26da9
#
_entry.id   d3876d58c81f704169b3819bf9c26da9
#
_cell.length_a   1.000
_cell.length_b   1.000
_cell.length_c   1.000
_cell.angle_alpha   90.00
_cell.angle_beta   90.00
_cell.angle_gamma   90.00
#
_symmetry.space_group_name_H-M   'P 1'
#
loop_
_entity.id
_entity.type
_entity.pdbx_description
1 polymer ?
#
loop_
_entity_poly.entity_id
_entity_poly.type
_entity_poly.pdbx_seq_one_letter_code
_entity_poly.pdbx_strand_id
1 'polypeptide(L)'
;MGNELFETALPILNQIEKHHFEAYFVGGAVRDYIMHRTIHDIDITTSAMPDEIEDIFEHTIPIGKEHGTINVVFNNENYEVTTFRSEGDYLDHRRPSEVNFVRNLYEDVQRRDFTINAIAMDKNYKIFDYFGGQKDIQSKLIRTVGNPSERFKEDALRIIRGLRFQSQLTFDIHTETFEAMQLTCSDVKYLSIERIVVEFKKLILGSNVKQSYHNLLSLKIFNYIP
;
A
#
# COMPACT_ATOMS: atom_id res chain seq x y z
N MET A 1 7.19 19.25 -11.74
CA MET A 1 7.72 18.77 -10.45
C MET A 1 7.26 17.38 -9.99
N GLY A 2 6.10 16.86 -10.38
CA GLY A 2 5.65 15.53 -9.94
C GLY A 2 6.26 14.31 -10.66
N ASN A 3 6.88 14.48 -11.81
CA ASN A 3 7.37 13.35 -12.64
C ASN A 3 8.83 12.99 -12.41
N GLU A 4 9.62 13.87 -11.79
CA GLU A 4 11.08 13.69 -11.66
C GLU A 4 11.46 12.37 -10.97
N LEU A 5 10.77 12.01 -9.89
CA LEU A 5 11.04 10.74 -9.20
C LEU A 5 10.67 9.51 -10.05
N PHE A 6 9.60 9.57 -10.82
CA PHE A 6 9.29 8.50 -11.76
C PHE A 6 10.33 8.40 -12.86
N GLU A 7 10.78 9.54 -13.41
CA GLU A 7 11.82 9.57 -14.46
C GLU A 7 13.12 8.94 -13.97
N THR A 8 13.53 9.20 -12.73
CA THR A 8 14.73 8.56 -12.14
C THR A 8 14.57 7.06 -11.94
N ALA A 9 13.35 6.57 -11.74
CA ALA A 9 13.04 5.15 -11.56
C ALA A 9 12.70 4.39 -12.85
N LEU A 10 12.39 5.11 -13.95
CA LEU A 10 12.09 4.48 -15.26
C LEU A 10 13.16 3.48 -15.75
N PRO A 11 14.48 3.74 -15.57
CA PRO A 11 15.50 2.77 -15.97
C PRO A 11 15.34 1.40 -15.30
N ILE A 12 14.81 1.34 -14.06
CA ILE A 12 14.56 0.08 -13.34
C ILE A 12 13.45 -0.70 -14.02
N LEU A 13 12.30 -0.06 -14.32
CA LEU A 13 11.22 -0.71 -15.06
C LEU A 13 11.71 -1.21 -16.43
N ASN A 14 12.44 -0.37 -17.17
CA ASN A 14 13.00 -0.73 -18.46
C ASN A 14 13.96 -1.93 -18.38
N GLN A 15 14.79 -2.00 -17.32
CA GLN A 15 15.72 -3.11 -17.13
C GLN A 15 14.98 -4.42 -16.85
N ILE A 16 13.95 -4.38 -15.99
CA ILE A 16 13.10 -5.54 -15.69
C ILE A 16 12.39 -6.04 -16.96
N GLU A 17 11.78 -5.12 -17.72
CA GLU A 17 11.06 -5.47 -18.95
C GLU A 17 11.97 -6.02 -20.07
N LYS A 18 13.22 -5.58 -20.15
CA LYS A 18 14.22 -6.17 -21.08
C LYS A 18 14.48 -7.65 -20.80
N HIS A 19 14.28 -8.09 -19.57
CA HIS A 19 14.36 -9.50 -19.15
C HIS A 19 13.00 -10.23 -19.23
N HIS A 20 12.04 -9.64 -19.96
CA HIS A 20 10.72 -10.22 -20.23
C HIS A 20 9.81 -10.35 -18.99
N PHE A 21 10.02 -9.54 -17.96
CA PHE A 21 9.15 -9.45 -16.82
C PHE A 21 8.31 -8.16 -16.86
N GLU A 22 7.15 -8.19 -16.24
CA GLU A 22 6.32 -7.00 -16.05
C GLU A 22 6.84 -6.16 -14.88
N ALA A 23 6.75 -4.84 -14.98
CA ALA A 23 7.10 -3.91 -13.91
C ALA A 23 6.16 -2.70 -13.91
N TYR A 24 5.74 -2.28 -12.72
CA TYR A 24 4.83 -1.15 -12.54
C TYR A 24 5.22 -0.33 -11.30
N PHE A 25 5.00 0.97 -11.37
CA PHE A 25 4.85 1.80 -10.18
C PHE A 25 3.52 1.49 -9.53
N VAL A 26 3.42 1.59 -8.19
CA VAL A 26 2.22 1.17 -7.48
C VAL A 26 2.00 1.96 -6.18
N GLY A 27 0.78 1.93 -5.68
CA GLY A 27 0.47 2.40 -4.33
C GLY A 27 0.41 3.92 -4.18
N GLY A 28 1.01 4.41 -3.09
CA GLY A 28 0.93 5.81 -2.70
C GLY A 28 1.48 6.78 -3.72
N ALA A 29 2.57 6.44 -4.41
CA ALA A 29 3.16 7.27 -5.45
C ALA A 29 2.21 7.50 -6.63
N VAL A 30 1.55 6.43 -7.09
CA VAL A 30 0.59 6.52 -8.22
C VAL A 30 -0.65 7.31 -7.82
N ARG A 31 -1.18 7.09 -6.60
CA ARG A 31 -2.26 7.91 -6.05
C ARG A 31 -1.88 9.40 -6.02
N ASP A 32 -0.71 9.73 -5.47
CA ASP A 32 -0.26 11.11 -5.31
C ASP A 32 0.02 11.76 -6.67
N TYR A 33 0.48 10.99 -7.67
CA TYR A 33 0.58 11.43 -9.07
C TYR A 33 -0.78 11.82 -9.65
N ILE A 34 -1.80 10.96 -9.50
CA ILE A 34 -3.16 11.23 -9.97
C ILE A 34 -3.76 12.46 -9.28
N MET A 35 -3.41 12.67 -8.00
CA MET A 35 -3.87 13.81 -7.21
C MET A 35 -3.05 15.09 -7.41
N HIS A 36 -2.00 15.08 -8.26
CA HIS A 36 -1.05 16.18 -8.43
C HIS A 36 -0.40 16.63 -7.12
N ARG A 37 -0.13 15.68 -6.21
CA ARG A 37 0.58 15.90 -4.95
C ARG A 37 2.07 15.64 -5.10
N THR A 38 2.85 16.14 -4.13
CA THR A 38 4.27 15.79 -4.04
C THR A 38 4.44 14.31 -3.76
N ILE A 39 5.29 13.64 -4.57
CA ILE A 39 5.65 12.25 -4.42
C ILE A 39 6.92 12.20 -3.58
N HIS A 40 6.96 11.32 -2.60
CA HIS A 40 8.10 11.19 -1.67
C HIS A 40 8.87 9.88 -1.89
N ASP A 41 8.16 8.79 -2.04
CA ASP A 41 8.72 7.44 -2.19
C ASP A 41 8.10 6.77 -3.40
N ILE A 42 8.87 5.93 -4.10
CA ILE A 42 8.40 5.14 -5.23
C ILE A 42 8.50 3.66 -4.90
N ASP A 43 7.36 2.99 -4.94
CA ASP A 43 7.26 1.54 -4.86
C ASP A 43 7.13 0.96 -6.27
N ILE A 44 7.90 -0.09 -6.56
CA ILE A 44 7.85 -0.84 -7.81
C ILE A 44 7.38 -2.26 -7.50
N THR A 45 6.48 -2.78 -8.32
CA THR A 45 6.04 -4.17 -8.26
C THR A 45 6.30 -4.86 -9.60
N THR A 46 6.65 -6.15 -9.58
CA THR A 46 7.10 -6.88 -10.77
C THR A 46 6.66 -8.33 -10.76
N SER A 47 6.56 -8.91 -11.96
CA SER A 47 6.41 -10.37 -12.12
C SER A 47 7.70 -11.15 -11.90
N ALA A 48 8.88 -10.50 -11.83
CA ALA A 48 10.15 -11.15 -11.53
C ALA A 48 10.17 -11.66 -10.09
N MET A 49 10.68 -12.87 -9.88
CA MET A 49 10.92 -13.45 -8.55
C MET A 49 12.11 -12.74 -7.86
N PRO A 50 12.24 -12.82 -6.53
CA PRO A 50 13.35 -12.17 -5.83
C PRO A 50 14.73 -12.53 -6.37
N ASP A 51 14.97 -13.79 -6.67
CA ASP A 51 16.26 -14.24 -7.26
C ASP A 51 16.46 -13.67 -8.67
N GLU A 52 15.38 -13.60 -9.47
CA GLU A 52 15.42 -13.00 -10.82
C GLU A 52 15.72 -11.50 -10.74
N ILE A 53 15.21 -10.77 -9.72
CA ILE A 53 15.54 -9.36 -9.49
C ILE A 53 17.03 -9.20 -9.18
N GLU A 54 17.59 -10.07 -8.32
CA GLU A 54 19.02 -10.06 -7.99
C GLU A 54 19.89 -10.37 -9.23
N ASP A 55 19.45 -11.24 -10.13
CA ASP A 55 20.15 -11.54 -11.37
C ASP A 55 20.11 -10.39 -12.39
N ILE A 56 19.04 -9.59 -12.38
CA ILE A 56 18.85 -8.45 -13.30
C ILE A 56 19.74 -7.25 -12.92
N PHE A 57 19.94 -7.01 -11.61
CA PHE A 57 20.61 -5.81 -11.11
C PHE A 57 21.95 -6.14 -10.44
N GLU A 58 22.98 -5.36 -10.76
CA GLU A 58 24.33 -5.56 -10.23
C GLU A 58 24.44 -5.30 -8.72
N HIS A 59 23.64 -4.35 -8.19
CA HIS A 59 23.66 -3.97 -6.79
C HIS A 59 22.28 -4.10 -6.17
N THR A 60 22.11 -5.10 -5.31
CA THR A 60 20.86 -5.38 -4.58
C THR A 60 21.12 -5.62 -3.11
N ILE A 61 20.12 -5.33 -2.28
CA ILE A 61 20.14 -5.61 -0.85
C ILE A 61 18.87 -6.43 -0.53
N PRO A 62 19.00 -7.69 -0.12
CA PRO A 62 17.86 -8.61 0.04
C PRO A 62 17.10 -8.42 1.36
N ILE A 63 16.87 -7.17 1.78
CA ILE A 63 16.09 -6.86 2.97
C ILE A 63 14.62 -7.08 2.65
N GLY A 64 14.01 -8.11 3.27
CA GLY A 64 12.61 -8.49 3.03
C GLY A 64 12.40 -9.48 1.89
N LYS A 65 13.47 -10.15 1.43
CA LYS A 65 13.41 -11.17 0.36
C LYS A 65 12.37 -12.26 0.64
N GLU A 66 12.22 -12.68 1.87
CA GLU A 66 11.20 -13.62 2.33
C GLU A 66 9.76 -13.15 2.10
N HIS A 67 9.57 -11.84 1.99
CA HIS A 67 8.29 -11.20 1.67
C HIS A 67 8.21 -10.72 0.22
N GLY A 68 9.23 -11.05 -0.60
CA GLY A 68 9.29 -10.71 -2.00
C GLY A 68 9.89 -9.34 -2.32
N THR A 69 10.43 -8.60 -1.34
CA THR A 69 11.00 -7.27 -1.54
C THR A 69 12.51 -7.33 -1.64
N ILE A 70 13.06 -6.75 -2.70
CA ILE A 70 14.49 -6.53 -2.91
C ILE A 70 14.73 -5.02 -3.06
N ASN A 71 15.68 -4.48 -2.32
CA ASN A 71 16.17 -3.13 -2.53
C ASN A 71 17.18 -3.13 -3.68
N VAL A 72 16.83 -2.45 -4.77
CA VAL A 72 17.72 -2.22 -5.91
C VAL A 72 18.43 -0.89 -5.72
N VAL A 73 19.77 -0.91 -5.72
CA VAL A 73 20.58 0.31 -5.66
C VAL A 73 20.93 0.72 -7.08
N PHE A 74 20.40 1.85 -7.52
CA PHE A 74 20.60 2.37 -8.86
C PHE A 74 20.90 3.88 -8.82
N ASN A 75 22.00 4.31 -9.43
CA ASN A 75 22.46 5.72 -9.41
C ASN A 75 22.55 6.33 -8.00
N ASN A 76 23.04 5.57 -7.02
CA ASN A 76 23.13 5.94 -5.60
C ASN A 76 21.78 6.16 -4.89
N GLU A 77 20.67 5.75 -5.51
CA GLU A 77 19.34 5.77 -4.92
C GLU A 77 18.87 4.34 -4.65
N ASN A 78 18.00 4.18 -3.64
CA ASN A 78 17.43 2.89 -3.26
C ASN A 78 15.98 2.81 -3.74
N TYR A 79 15.64 1.71 -4.41
CA TYR A 79 14.28 1.45 -4.88
C TYR A 79 13.78 0.11 -4.35
N GLU A 80 12.64 0.13 -3.69
CA GLU A 80 11.97 -1.10 -3.27
C GLU A 80 11.26 -1.73 -4.47
N VAL A 81 11.72 -2.92 -4.86
CA VAL A 81 11.14 -3.73 -5.93
C VAL A 81 10.55 -4.99 -5.31
N THR A 82 9.23 -5.13 -5.40
CA THR A 82 8.51 -6.23 -4.79
C THR A 82 7.92 -7.15 -5.85
N THR A 83 8.17 -8.45 -5.73
CA THR A 83 7.53 -9.47 -6.57
C THR A 83 6.03 -9.47 -6.35
N PHE A 84 5.23 -9.61 -7.42
CA PHE A 84 3.79 -9.82 -7.31
C PHE A 84 3.50 -10.96 -6.36
N ARG A 85 2.59 -10.75 -5.44
CA ARG A 85 2.23 -11.77 -4.46
C ARG A 85 0.74 -11.78 -4.17
N SER A 86 0.23 -12.95 -3.88
CA SER A 86 -1.03 -13.16 -3.17
C SER A 86 -0.72 -13.54 -1.73
N GLU A 87 -1.68 -13.35 -0.87
CA GLU A 87 -1.56 -13.65 0.56
C GLU A 87 -2.59 -14.71 0.91
N GLY A 88 -2.15 -15.74 1.64
CA GLY A 88 -3.03 -16.77 2.18
C GLY A 88 -3.84 -16.28 3.38
N ASP A 89 -4.52 -17.21 4.06
CA ASP A 89 -5.33 -16.89 5.22
C ASP A 89 -4.49 -16.26 6.35
N TYR A 90 -5.08 -15.32 7.06
CA TYR A 90 -4.44 -14.66 8.20
C TYR A 90 -4.85 -15.36 9.51
N LEU A 91 -3.87 -15.91 10.21
CA LEU A 91 -4.10 -16.66 11.44
C LEU A 91 -4.02 -15.80 12.72
N ASP A 92 -3.31 -14.67 12.67
CA ASP A 92 -2.96 -13.85 13.84
C ASP A 92 -3.32 -12.36 13.70
N HIS A 93 -4.25 -12.00 12.81
CA HIS A 93 -4.65 -10.62 12.49
C HIS A 93 -3.50 -9.70 12.04
N ARG A 94 -2.38 -10.28 11.57
CA ARG A 94 -1.19 -9.51 11.17
C ARG A 94 -0.47 -10.07 9.95
N ARG A 95 -0.21 -11.38 9.94
CA ARG A 95 0.60 -12.01 8.92
C ARG A 95 -0.22 -13.05 8.16
N PRO A 96 -0.13 -13.07 6.85
CA PRO A 96 -0.66 -14.19 6.10
C PRO A 96 0.09 -15.46 6.50
N SER A 97 -0.60 -16.59 6.55
CA SER A 97 0.00 -17.91 6.78
C SER A 97 1.04 -18.24 5.70
N GLU A 98 0.82 -17.75 4.50
CA GLU A 98 1.66 -17.95 3.34
C GLU A 98 1.73 -16.68 2.51
N VAL A 99 2.90 -16.42 1.92
CA VAL A 99 3.11 -15.46 0.85
C VAL A 99 3.39 -16.25 -0.41
N ASN A 100 2.46 -16.20 -1.36
CA ASN A 100 2.60 -16.89 -2.62
C ASN A 100 2.99 -15.89 -3.71
N PHE A 101 4.15 -16.08 -4.32
CA PHE A 101 4.55 -15.26 -5.46
C PHE A 101 3.72 -15.62 -6.68
N VAL A 102 3.20 -14.58 -7.35
CA VAL A 102 2.34 -14.73 -8.53
C VAL A 102 2.92 -13.95 -9.72
N ARG A 103 2.41 -14.23 -10.90
CA ARG A 103 2.85 -13.54 -12.13
C ARG A 103 1.79 -12.57 -12.67
N ASN A 104 0.79 -12.25 -11.88
CA ASN A 104 -0.35 -11.46 -12.30
C ASN A 104 -0.52 -10.20 -11.44
N LEU A 105 -0.49 -9.03 -12.06
CA LEU A 105 -0.67 -7.74 -11.40
C LEU A 105 -2.02 -7.63 -10.66
N TYR A 106 -3.11 -8.19 -11.23
CA TYR A 106 -4.43 -8.15 -10.60
C TYR A 106 -4.42 -8.74 -9.18
N GLU A 107 -3.76 -9.89 -9.01
CA GLU A 107 -3.67 -10.57 -7.71
C GLU A 107 -2.83 -9.75 -6.72
N ASP A 108 -1.75 -9.10 -7.18
CA ASP A 108 -0.92 -8.24 -6.30
C ASP A 108 -1.68 -7.01 -5.80
N VAL A 109 -2.45 -6.35 -6.66
CA VAL A 109 -3.21 -5.16 -6.23
C VAL A 109 -4.47 -5.53 -5.44
N GLN A 110 -5.03 -6.73 -5.63
CA GLN A 110 -6.20 -7.23 -4.91
C GLN A 110 -5.96 -7.39 -3.40
N ARG A 111 -4.75 -7.75 -2.97
CA ARG A 111 -4.39 -7.90 -1.54
C ARG A 111 -4.18 -6.58 -0.81
N ARG A 112 -4.13 -5.45 -1.52
CA ARG A 112 -3.87 -4.13 -0.93
C ARG A 112 -5.04 -3.66 -0.06
N ASP A 113 -4.76 -2.67 0.80
CA ASP A 113 -5.70 -2.20 1.80
C ASP A 113 -6.90 -1.44 1.21
N PHE A 114 -6.62 -0.34 0.50
CA PHE A 114 -7.63 0.57 -0.02
C PHE A 114 -7.51 0.73 -1.54
N THR A 115 -8.65 0.96 -2.20
CA THR A 115 -8.74 1.14 -3.65
C THR A 115 -7.81 2.23 -4.16
N ILE A 116 -7.69 3.33 -3.41
CA ILE A 116 -6.82 4.47 -3.75
C ILE A 116 -5.33 4.12 -3.73
N ASN A 117 -4.92 3.02 -3.11
CA ASN A 117 -3.55 2.50 -3.07
C ASN A 117 -3.38 1.21 -3.92
N ALA A 118 -4.46 0.74 -4.55
CA ALA A 118 -4.47 -0.45 -5.39
C ALA A 118 -4.45 -0.09 -6.89
N ILE A 119 -3.74 0.97 -7.23
CA ILE A 119 -3.58 1.48 -8.59
C ILE A 119 -2.12 1.29 -8.99
N ALA A 120 -1.90 0.80 -10.20
CA ALA A 120 -0.58 0.66 -10.79
C ALA A 120 -0.43 1.54 -12.02
N MET A 121 0.83 1.82 -12.41
CA MET A 121 1.16 2.65 -13.55
C MET A 121 2.41 2.09 -14.25
N ASP A 122 2.35 1.92 -15.57
CA ASP A 122 3.49 1.45 -16.36
C ASP A 122 4.50 2.57 -16.68
N LYS A 123 5.59 2.21 -17.34
CA LYS A 123 6.63 3.14 -17.78
C LYS A 123 6.16 4.23 -18.75
N ASN A 124 5.01 4.05 -19.41
CA ASN A 124 4.40 5.01 -20.32
C ASN A 124 3.33 5.85 -19.62
N TYR A 125 3.28 5.80 -18.28
CA TYR A 125 2.29 6.48 -17.45
C TYR A 125 0.84 6.03 -17.69
N LYS A 126 0.64 4.83 -18.26
CA LYS A 126 -0.68 4.22 -18.39
C LYS A 126 -1.12 3.65 -17.05
N ILE A 127 -2.31 4.03 -16.62
CA ILE A 127 -2.90 3.61 -15.34
C ILE A 127 -3.62 2.26 -15.49
N PHE A 128 -3.40 1.39 -14.52
CA PHE A 128 -4.08 0.11 -14.32
C PHE A 128 -4.86 0.18 -13.00
N ASP A 129 -6.18 0.22 -13.10
CA ASP A 129 -7.10 0.40 -11.97
C ASP A 129 -8.23 -0.64 -12.03
N TYR A 130 -8.06 -1.73 -11.33
CA TYR A 130 -9.01 -2.85 -11.33
C TYR A 130 -10.15 -2.68 -10.30
N PHE A 131 -9.96 -1.80 -9.30
CA PHE A 131 -10.86 -1.70 -8.15
C PHE A 131 -11.51 -0.32 -8.01
N GLY A 132 -11.38 0.53 -9.02
CA GLY A 132 -12.03 1.85 -9.05
C GLY A 132 -11.36 2.89 -8.15
N GLY A 133 -10.06 2.77 -7.91
CA GLY A 133 -9.30 3.71 -7.08
C GLY A 133 -9.31 5.13 -7.62
N GLN A 134 -9.25 5.33 -8.95
CA GLN A 134 -9.36 6.66 -9.56
C GLN A 134 -10.71 7.33 -9.26
N LYS A 135 -11.80 6.55 -9.32
CA LYS A 135 -13.14 7.04 -8.97
C LYS A 135 -13.23 7.42 -7.49
N ASP A 136 -12.66 6.61 -6.61
CA ASP A 136 -12.64 6.91 -5.17
C ASP A 136 -11.75 8.13 -4.87
N ILE A 137 -10.62 8.34 -5.58
CA ILE A 137 -9.82 9.56 -5.51
C ILE A 137 -10.66 10.78 -5.92
N GLN A 138 -11.36 10.71 -7.04
CA GLN A 138 -12.21 11.81 -7.54
C GLN A 138 -13.34 12.14 -6.56
N SER A 139 -13.92 11.11 -5.94
CA SER A 139 -15.00 11.25 -4.95
C SER A 139 -14.48 11.54 -3.54
N LYS A 140 -13.16 11.59 -3.33
CA LYS A 140 -12.50 11.77 -2.04
C LYS A 140 -12.95 10.73 -1.01
N LEU A 141 -12.97 9.46 -1.38
CA LEU A 141 -13.40 8.34 -0.54
C LEU A 141 -12.26 7.37 -0.24
N ILE A 142 -12.24 6.89 0.99
CA ILE A 142 -11.41 5.77 1.44
C ILE A 142 -12.29 4.54 1.51
N ARG A 143 -12.03 3.61 0.60
CA ARG A 143 -12.75 2.33 0.48
C ARG A 143 -11.74 1.19 0.45
N THR A 144 -12.05 0.09 1.15
CA THR A 144 -11.22 -1.12 1.09
C THR A 144 -11.30 -1.80 -0.27
N VAL A 145 -10.23 -2.50 -0.66
CA VAL A 145 -10.28 -3.45 -1.76
C VAL A 145 -11.06 -4.68 -1.29
N GLY A 146 -12.15 -5.03 -1.97
CA GLY A 146 -13.00 -6.17 -1.59
C GLY A 146 -13.84 -5.93 -0.33
N ASN A 147 -14.16 -7.00 0.39
CA ASN A 147 -15.01 -6.96 1.57
C ASN A 147 -14.29 -6.29 2.76
N PRO A 148 -14.80 -5.17 3.30
CA PRO A 148 -14.10 -4.44 4.35
C PRO A 148 -13.95 -5.23 5.67
N SER A 149 -14.94 -6.03 6.05
CA SER A 149 -14.86 -6.83 7.28
C SER A 149 -13.77 -7.90 7.18
N GLU A 150 -13.59 -8.53 6.02
CA GLU A 150 -12.51 -9.47 5.79
C GLU A 150 -11.15 -8.77 5.83
N ARG A 151 -11.01 -7.65 5.12
CA ARG A 151 -9.77 -6.86 5.09
C ARG A 151 -9.29 -6.43 6.47
N PHE A 152 -10.20 -6.01 7.36
CA PHE A 152 -9.83 -5.60 8.72
C PHE A 152 -9.53 -6.79 9.64
N LYS A 153 -10.17 -7.94 9.46
CA LYS A 153 -9.84 -9.18 10.19
C LYS A 153 -8.47 -9.73 9.80
N GLU A 154 -8.06 -9.58 8.54
CA GLU A 154 -6.74 -9.98 8.09
C GLU A 154 -5.63 -9.16 8.79
N ASP A 155 -5.73 -7.85 8.77
CA ASP A 155 -4.80 -6.95 9.48
C ASP A 155 -5.55 -5.73 10.04
N ALA A 156 -5.76 -5.75 11.34
CA ALA A 156 -6.46 -4.68 12.05
C ALA A 156 -5.73 -3.32 11.96
N LEU A 157 -4.43 -3.29 11.58
CA LEU A 157 -3.71 -2.04 11.33
C LEU A 157 -4.35 -1.23 10.20
N ARG A 158 -5.02 -1.90 9.26
CA ARG A 158 -5.72 -1.23 8.16
C ARG A 158 -6.79 -0.25 8.67
N ILE A 159 -7.37 -0.48 9.85
CA ILE A 159 -8.32 0.46 10.49
C ILE A 159 -7.60 1.77 10.79
N ILE A 160 -6.46 1.70 11.47
CA ILE A 160 -5.67 2.90 11.83
C ILE A 160 -5.10 3.56 10.57
N ARG A 161 -4.69 2.77 9.58
CA ARG A 161 -4.24 3.28 8.26
C ARG A 161 -5.36 4.05 7.55
N GLY A 162 -6.60 3.57 7.58
CA GLY A 162 -7.76 4.28 7.01
C GLY A 162 -7.97 5.65 7.65
N LEU A 163 -7.91 5.72 8.97
CA LEU A 163 -7.99 6.97 9.73
C LEU A 163 -6.79 7.92 9.43
N ARG A 164 -5.60 7.35 9.27
CA ARG A 164 -4.42 8.12 8.82
C ARG A 164 -4.65 8.71 7.43
N PHE A 165 -5.11 7.93 6.46
CA PHE A 165 -5.40 8.43 5.12
C PHE A 165 -6.49 9.49 5.13
N GLN A 166 -7.53 9.35 5.95
CA GLN A 166 -8.53 10.39 6.17
C GLN A 166 -7.88 11.71 6.60
N SER A 167 -6.95 11.64 7.57
CA SER A 167 -6.22 12.81 8.04
C SER A 167 -5.33 13.42 6.96
N GLN A 168 -4.54 12.61 6.26
CA GLN A 168 -3.54 13.08 5.31
C GLN A 168 -4.11 13.56 3.98
N LEU A 169 -5.18 12.92 3.50
CA LEU A 169 -5.78 13.19 2.18
C LEU A 169 -7.00 14.10 2.26
N THR A 170 -7.57 14.31 3.44
CA THR A 170 -8.84 15.01 3.63
C THR A 170 -9.97 14.32 2.85
N PHE A 171 -10.00 12.99 2.94
CA PHE A 171 -11.02 12.14 2.32
C PHE A 171 -11.98 11.64 3.38
N ASP A 172 -13.23 11.34 2.98
CA ASP A 172 -14.18 10.65 3.84
C ASP A 172 -14.00 9.14 3.76
N ILE A 173 -14.35 8.44 4.85
CA ILE A 173 -14.36 6.98 4.84
C ILE A 173 -15.72 6.52 4.30
N HIS A 174 -15.71 5.62 3.33
CA HIS A 174 -16.94 5.05 2.75
C HIS A 174 -17.78 4.36 3.85
N THR A 175 -19.10 4.49 3.79
CA THR A 175 -20.03 4.04 4.84
C THR A 175 -19.80 2.59 5.24
N GLU A 176 -19.83 1.65 4.29
CA GLU A 176 -19.61 0.23 4.57
C GLU A 176 -18.22 -0.05 5.17
N THR A 177 -17.20 0.71 4.72
CA THR A 177 -15.85 0.61 5.29
C THR A 177 -15.83 1.08 6.74
N PHE A 178 -16.50 2.17 7.08
CA PHE A 178 -16.58 2.66 8.45
C PHE A 178 -17.40 1.74 9.37
N GLU A 179 -18.51 1.20 8.89
CA GLU A 179 -19.31 0.21 9.60
C GLU A 179 -18.49 -1.06 9.92
N ALA A 180 -17.69 -1.54 8.94
CA ALA A 180 -16.78 -2.65 9.19
C ALA A 180 -15.69 -2.31 10.21
N MET A 181 -15.15 -1.07 10.19
CA MET A 181 -14.23 -0.62 11.25
C MET A 181 -14.88 -0.70 12.64
N GLN A 182 -16.16 -0.30 12.77
CA GLN A 182 -16.89 -0.37 14.05
C GLN A 182 -17.01 -1.82 14.55
N LEU A 183 -17.27 -2.76 13.63
CA LEU A 183 -17.45 -4.17 13.98
C LEU A 183 -16.14 -4.87 14.36
N THR A 184 -15.01 -4.41 13.84
CA THR A 184 -13.70 -5.09 13.95
C THR A 184 -12.66 -4.33 14.76
N CYS A 185 -12.99 -3.12 15.27
CA CYS A 185 -12.03 -2.27 15.98
C CYS A 185 -11.40 -2.90 17.23
N SER A 186 -12.07 -3.87 17.86
CA SER A 186 -11.53 -4.62 18.99
C SER A 186 -10.26 -5.43 18.66
N ASP A 187 -10.04 -5.74 17.38
CA ASP A 187 -8.89 -6.52 16.93
C ASP A 187 -7.59 -5.70 16.94
N VAL A 188 -7.67 -4.37 17.11
CA VAL A 188 -6.52 -3.49 17.33
C VAL A 188 -5.68 -3.94 18.53
N LYS A 189 -6.28 -4.61 19.52
CA LYS A 189 -5.55 -5.17 20.68
C LYS A 189 -4.50 -6.22 20.33
N TYR A 190 -4.56 -6.82 19.14
CA TYR A 190 -3.56 -7.80 18.67
C TYR A 190 -2.36 -7.15 17.96
N LEU A 191 -2.39 -5.84 17.73
CA LEU A 191 -1.31 -5.13 17.07
C LEU A 191 -0.17 -4.79 18.04
N SER A 192 1.06 -4.80 17.55
CA SER A 192 2.17 -4.27 18.33
C SER A 192 2.10 -2.74 18.42
N ILE A 193 2.50 -2.20 19.56
CA ILE A 193 2.46 -0.76 19.84
C ILE A 193 3.33 0.03 18.84
N GLU A 194 4.44 -0.54 18.39
CA GLU A 194 5.35 0.10 17.44
C GLU A 194 4.66 0.37 16.11
N ARG A 195 3.90 -0.60 15.58
CA ARG A 195 3.12 -0.42 14.35
C ARG A 195 2.05 0.67 14.51
N ILE A 196 1.35 0.66 15.63
CA ILE A 196 0.34 1.66 15.96
C ILE A 196 0.96 3.06 16.01
N VAL A 197 2.06 3.23 16.74
CA VAL A 197 2.75 4.52 16.89
C VAL A 197 3.22 5.11 15.55
N VAL A 198 3.71 4.27 14.64
CA VAL A 198 4.10 4.73 13.30
C VAL A 198 2.92 5.33 12.54
N GLU A 199 1.76 4.67 12.57
CA GLU A 199 0.55 5.18 11.90
C GLU A 199 0.00 6.44 12.59
N PHE A 200 -0.01 6.49 13.92
CA PHE A 200 -0.45 7.65 14.68
C PHE A 200 0.42 8.88 14.43
N LYS A 201 1.74 8.73 14.37
CA LYS A 201 2.65 9.84 14.02
C LYS A 201 2.26 10.46 12.68
N LYS A 202 2.00 9.63 11.67
CA LYS A 202 1.58 10.08 10.34
C LYS A 202 0.17 10.70 10.34
N LEU A 203 -0.74 10.17 11.17
CA LEU A 203 -2.11 10.69 11.32
C LEU A 203 -2.10 12.10 11.92
N ILE A 204 -1.32 12.33 12.98
CA ILE A 204 -1.24 13.64 13.67
C ILE A 204 -0.70 14.72 12.75
N LEU A 205 0.19 14.37 11.82
CA LEU A 205 0.78 15.30 10.86
C LEU A 205 -0.14 15.59 9.66
N GLY A 206 -1.30 14.96 9.57
CA GLY A 206 -2.25 15.19 8.49
C GLY A 206 -3.01 16.51 8.63
N SER A 207 -3.47 17.03 7.50
CA SER A 207 -4.20 18.32 7.42
C SER A 207 -5.62 18.26 7.99
N ASN A 208 -6.22 17.06 8.08
CA ASN A 208 -7.58 16.84 8.61
C ASN A 208 -7.58 15.96 9.88
N VAL A 209 -6.62 16.18 10.77
CA VAL A 209 -6.47 15.40 12.01
C VAL A 209 -7.71 15.44 12.90
N LYS A 210 -8.44 16.56 12.90
CA LYS A 210 -9.65 16.74 13.74
C LYS A 210 -10.72 15.69 13.44
N GLN A 211 -11.00 15.45 12.15
CA GLN A 211 -12.01 14.47 11.75
C GLN A 211 -11.56 13.04 12.09
N SER A 212 -10.31 12.72 11.83
CA SER A 212 -9.76 11.39 12.16
C SER A 212 -9.72 11.13 13.65
N TYR A 213 -9.41 12.14 14.46
CA TYR A 213 -9.46 12.05 15.93
C TYR A 213 -10.90 11.82 16.43
N HIS A 214 -11.88 12.52 15.84
CA HIS A 214 -13.30 12.27 16.15
C HIS A 214 -13.70 10.82 15.87
N ASN A 215 -13.27 10.28 14.74
CA ASN A 215 -13.52 8.89 14.38
C ASN A 215 -12.79 7.89 15.30
N LEU A 216 -11.55 8.19 15.71
CA LEU A 216 -10.82 7.39 16.72
C LEU A 216 -11.62 7.26 18.03
N LEU A 217 -12.20 8.37 18.50
CA LEU A 217 -13.05 8.38 19.70
C LEU A 217 -14.35 7.60 19.49
N SER A 218 -15.02 7.81 18.36
CA SER A 218 -16.27 7.14 17.98
C SER A 218 -16.10 5.61 17.92
N LEU A 219 -14.98 5.15 17.36
CA LEU A 219 -14.60 3.74 17.28
C LEU A 219 -14.05 3.18 18.60
N LYS A 220 -13.85 4.02 19.61
CA LYS A 220 -13.26 3.66 20.91
C LYS A 220 -11.91 2.97 20.80
N ILE A 221 -11.12 3.33 19.79
CA ILE A 221 -9.83 2.69 19.48
C ILE A 221 -8.89 2.68 20.68
N PHE A 222 -8.88 3.76 21.48
CA PHE A 222 -8.03 3.87 22.67
C PHE A 222 -8.33 2.83 23.76
N ASN A 223 -9.51 2.19 23.74
CA ASN A 223 -9.83 1.10 24.67
C ASN A 223 -9.17 -0.22 24.28
N TYR A 224 -8.65 -0.33 23.05
CA TYR A 224 -8.09 -1.56 22.50
C TYR A 224 -6.58 -1.46 22.22
N ILE A 225 -5.97 -0.28 22.38
CA ILE A 225 -4.51 -0.13 22.24
C ILE A 225 -3.85 -0.83 23.43
N PRO A 226 -2.81 -1.70 23.16
CA PRO A 226 -2.08 -2.41 24.20
C PRO A 226 -1.37 -1.49 25.21
#